data_862c7cb5dae1677b11404f46a5c0e60d
#
_entry.id   862c7cb5dae1677b11404f46a5c0e60d
#
_cell.length_a   1.000
_cell.length_b   1.000
_cell.length_c   1.000
_cell.angle_alpha   90.00
_cell.angle_beta   90.00
_cell.angle_gamma   90.00
#
_symmetry.space_group_name_H-M   'P 1'
#
loop_
_entity.id
_entity.type
_entity.pdbx_description
1 polymer ?
#
loop_
_entity_poly.entity_id
_entity_poly.type
_entity_poly.pdbx_seq_one_letter_code
_entity_poly.pdbx_strand_id
1 'polypeptide(L)'
;MNSIVQIAGRRLRTLRQQRGFTQEEMAERAELHATYIGQVERGEKNLTLLSMEKLLGALDVSFSEFFEYIEEERGESLAAKCYEMINRKSLNHQEKIFRILREIDDMTE
;
A
#
# COMPACT_ATOMS: atom_id res chain seq x y z
N MET A 1 13.30 -8.53 -7.57
CA MET A 1 12.47 -7.30 -7.72
C MET A 1 11.01 -7.69 -7.65
N ASN A 2 10.24 -7.00 -6.82
CA ASN A 2 8.83 -7.30 -6.66
C ASN A 2 7.97 -6.61 -7.72
N SER A 3 7.16 -7.39 -8.42
CA SER A 3 6.20 -6.84 -9.38
C SER A 3 5.05 -6.17 -8.62
N ILE A 4 4.29 -5.34 -9.35
CA ILE A 4 3.09 -4.71 -8.79
C ILE A 4 2.08 -5.78 -8.33
N VAL A 5 2.00 -6.89 -9.02
CA VAL A 5 1.09 -7.98 -8.67
C VAL A 5 1.46 -8.58 -7.32
N GLN A 6 2.75 -8.79 -7.07
CA GLN A 6 3.24 -9.32 -5.81
C GLN A 6 3.06 -8.33 -4.67
N ILE A 7 3.36 -7.06 -4.90
CA ILE A 7 3.20 -6.00 -3.89
C ILE A 7 1.73 -5.87 -3.50
N ALA A 8 0.84 -5.80 -4.48
CA ALA A 8 -0.60 -5.70 -4.24
C ALA A 8 -1.12 -6.90 -3.47
N GLY A 9 -0.70 -8.11 -3.85
CA GLY A 9 -1.11 -9.34 -3.18
C GLY A 9 -0.71 -9.38 -1.72
N ARG A 10 0.54 -9.02 -1.43
CA ARG A 10 1.03 -8.97 -0.04
C ARG A 10 0.28 -7.93 0.78
N ARG A 11 0.00 -6.77 0.18
CA ARG A 11 -0.74 -5.72 0.89
C ARG A 11 -2.16 -6.16 1.21
N LEU A 12 -2.83 -6.81 0.27
CA LEU A 12 -4.17 -7.34 0.51
C LEU A 12 -4.18 -8.37 1.64
N ARG A 13 -3.19 -9.25 1.65
CA ARG A 13 -3.05 -10.23 2.73
C ARG A 13 -2.87 -9.54 4.09
N THR A 14 -2.00 -8.54 4.17
CA THR A 14 -1.77 -7.80 5.41
C THR A 14 -3.05 -7.12 5.88
N LEU A 15 -3.76 -6.46 4.98
CA LEU A 15 -5.02 -5.79 5.31
C LEU A 15 -6.07 -6.80 5.79
N ARG A 16 -6.17 -7.94 5.12
CA ARG A 16 -7.08 -9.02 5.52
C ARG A 16 -6.77 -9.51 6.94
N GLN A 17 -5.50 -9.76 7.20
CA GLN A 17 -5.06 -10.25 8.52
C GLN A 17 -5.32 -9.21 9.62
N GLN A 18 -5.12 -7.94 9.31
CA GLN A 18 -5.41 -6.84 10.25
C GLN A 18 -6.89 -6.75 10.58
N ARG A 19 -7.77 -7.13 9.65
CA ARG A 19 -9.20 -7.19 9.89
C ARG A 19 -9.64 -8.48 10.61
N GLY A 20 -8.72 -9.44 10.76
CA GLY A 20 -9.02 -10.71 11.38
C GLY A 20 -9.80 -11.67 10.49
N PHE A 21 -9.77 -11.47 9.19
CA PHE A 21 -10.51 -12.32 8.24
C PHE A 21 -9.67 -13.50 7.77
N THR A 22 -10.29 -14.68 7.69
CA THR A 22 -9.72 -15.80 6.94
C THR A 22 -9.89 -15.52 5.44
N GLN A 23 -9.22 -16.31 4.60
CA GLN A 23 -9.42 -16.18 3.14
C GLN A 23 -10.87 -16.47 2.75
N GLU A 24 -11.50 -17.42 3.42
CA GLU A 24 -12.91 -17.76 3.19
C GLU A 24 -13.84 -16.62 3.59
N GLU A 25 -13.61 -16.01 4.74
CA GLU A 25 -14.39 -14.86 5.18
C GLU A 25 -14.23 -13.67 4.25
N MET A 26 -13.00 -13.43 3.80
CA MET A 26 -12.71 -12.37 2.84
C MET A 26 -13.44 -12.61 1.52
N ALA A 27 -13.40 -13.85 1.03
CA ALA A 27 -14.06 -14.24 -0.20
C ALA A 27 -15.57 -14.01 -0.12
N GLU A 28 -16.18 -14.39 0.98
CA GLU A 28 -17.60 -14.18 1.21
C GLU A 28 -17.96 -12.70 1.20
N ARG A 29 -17.20 -11.89 1.91
CA ARG A 29 -17.42 -10.43 2.00
C ARG A 29 -17.22 -9.73 0.66
N ALA A 30 -16.26 -10.19 -0.12
CA ALA A 30 -15.94 -9.60 -1.42
C ALA A 30 -16.72 -10.25 -2.58
N GLU A 31 -17.52 -11.28 -2.30
CA GLU A 31 -18.24 -12.04 -3.32
C GLU A 31 -17.29 -12.61 -4.38
N LEU A 32 -16.21 -13.21 -3.90
CA LEU A 32 -15.18 -13.85 -4.73
C LEU A 32 -14.93 -15.26 -4.18
N HIS A 33 -14.18 -16.06 -4.92
CA HIS A 33 -13.81 -17.41 -4.47
C HIS A 33 -12.55 -17.35 -3.60
N ALA A 34 -12.52 -18.14 -2.53
CA ALA A 34 -11.36 -18.23 -1.64
C ALA A 34 -10.09 -18.65 -2.37
N THR A 35 -10.21 -19.53 -3.36
CA THR A 35 -9.07 -19.93 -4.19
C THR A 35 -8.46 -18.73 -4.90
N TYR A 36 -9.30 -17.86 -5.44
CA TYR A 36 -8.84 -16.63 -6.10
C TYR A 36 -8.13 -15.70 -5.11
N ILE A 37 -8.68 -15.55 -3.91
CA ILE A 37 -8.04 -14.74 -2.86
C ILE A 37 -6.62 -15.25 -2.60
N GLY A 38 -6.46 -16.55 -2.40
CA GLY A 38 -5.15 -17.14 -2.17
C GLY A 38 -4.18 -16.91 -3.32
N GLN A 39 -4.64 -17.06 -4.55
CA GLN A 39 -3.83 -16.83 -5.74
C GLN A 39 -3.38 -15.39 -5.87
N VAL A 40 -4.28 -14.44 -5.59
CA VAL A 40 -3.96 -13.01 -5.61
C VAL A 40 -2.93 -12.68 -4.52
N GLU A 41 -3.13 -13.20 -3.32
CA GLU A 41 -2.21 -12.92 -2.21
C GLU A 41 -0.80 -13.45 -2.47
N ARG A 42 -0.69 -14.54 -3.21
CA ARG A 42 0.63 -15.10 -3.58
C ARG A 42 1.22 -14.50 -4.84
N GLY A 43 0.53 -13.56 -5.46
CA GLY A 43 0.99 -12.92 -6.69
C GLY A 43 0.88 -13.81 -7.93
N GLU A 44 0.00 -14.82 -7.90
CA GLU A 44 -0.19 -15.76 -8.99
C GLU A 44 -1.26 -15.32 -10.01
N LYS A 45 -2.07 -14.34 -9.63
CA LYS A 45 -3.15 -13.82 -10.47
C LYS A 45 -3.13 -12.31 -10.46
N ASN A 46 -3.42 -11.73 -11.62
CA ASN A 46 -3.61 -10.29 -11.74
C ASN A 46 -4.96 -9.90 -11.13
N LEU A 47 -4.97 -8.74 -10.48
CA LEU A 47 -6.21 -8.14 -10.01
C LEU A 47 -6.90 -7.42 -11.17
N THR A 48 -8.18 -7.68 -11.34
CA THR A 48 -9.00 -6.85 -12.22
C THR A 48 -9.49 -5.65 -11.41
N LEU A 49 -9.88 -4.58 -12.09
CA LEU A 49 -10.44 -3.42 -11.39
C LEU A 49 -11.69 -3.79 -10.60
N LEU A 50 -12.51 -4.67 -11.14
CA LEU A 50 -13.73 -5.14 -10.47
C LEU A 50 -13.39 -5.93 -9.20
N SER A 51 -12.45 -6.85 -9.29
CA SER A 51 -12.01 -7.63 -8.13
C SER A 51 -11.41 -6.72 -7.07
N MET A 52 -10.61 -5.74 -7.49
CA MET A 52 -10.03 -4.75 -6.59
C MET A 52 -11.10 -3.96 -5.86
N GLU A 53 -12.11 -3.50 -6.57
CA GLU A 53 -13.23 -2.77 -5.98
C GLU A 53 -13.90 -3.62 -4.89
N LYS A 54 -14.17 -4.89 -5.17
CA LYS A 54 -14.79 -5.80 -4.22
C LYS A 54 -13.92 -6.04 -2.98
N LEU A 55 -12.64 -6.30 -3.20
CA LEU A 55 -11.69 -6.56 -2.11
C LEU A 55 -11.48 -5.33 -1.23
N LEU A 56 -11.23 -4.19 -1.82
CA LEU A 56 -11.01 -2.96 -1.06
C LEU A 56 -12.28 -2.50 -0.35
N GLY A 57 -13.44 -2.69 -0.97
CA GLY A 57 -14.72 -2.41 -0.32
C GLY A 57 -14.93 -3.27 0.92
N ALA A 58 -14.62 -4.55 0.84
CA ALA A 58 -14.73 -5.47 1.98
C ALA A 58 -13.75 -5.11 3.09
N LEU A 59 -12.60 -4.54 2.76
CA LEU A 59 -11.57 -4.13 3.71
C LEU A 59 -11.76 -2.70 4.21
N ASP A 60 -12.68 -1.96 3.64
CA ASP A 60 -12.90 -0.54 3.94
C ASP A 60 -11.64 0.30 3.70
N VAL A 61 -11.01 0.08 2.57
CA VAL A 61 -9.81 0.81 2.12
C VAL A 61 -10.12 1.47 0.79
N SER A 62 -9.78 2.74 0.66
CA SER A 62 -9.98 3.45 -0.61
C SER A 62 -8.94 3.04 -1.65
N PHE A 63 -9.27 3.25 -2.94
CA PHE A 63 -8.30 3.06 -4.02
C PHE A 63 -7.07 3.96 -3.81
N SER A 64 -7.30 5.20 -3.40
CA SER A 64 -6.19 6.14 -3.15
C SER A 64 -5.22 5.62 -2.11
N GLU A 65 -5.71 5.15 -0.98
CA GLU A 65 -4.87 4.59 0.09
C GLU A 65 -4.08 3.38 -0.40
N PHE A 66 -4.75 2.50 -1.14
CA PHE A 66 -4.12 1.29 -1.65
C PHE A 66 -3.02 1.59 -2.66
N PHE A 67 -3.29 2.45 -3.63
CA PHE A 67 -2.31 2.83 -4.65
C PHE A 67 -1.17 3.64 -4.07
N GLU A 68 -1.43 4.51 -3.10
CA GLU A 68 -0.39 5.26 -2.41
C GLU A 68 0.61 4.31 -1.74
N TYR A 69 0.11 3.27 -1.08
CA TYR A 69 0.97 2.26 -0.49
C TYR A 69 1.83 1.55 -1.54
N ILE A 70 1.23 1.19 -2.68
CA ILE A 70 1.95 0.52 -3.75
C ILE A 70 3.06 1.41 -4.31
N GLU A 71 2.77 2.68 -4.53
CA GLU A 71 3.76 3.64 -5.02
C GLU A 71 4.93 3.79 -4.05
N GLU A 72 4.64 3.91 -2.76
CA GLU A 72 5.67 4.00 -1.71
C GLU A 72 6.54 2.75 -1.70
N GLU A 73 5.91 1.58 -1.76
CA GLU A 73 6.63 0.29 -1.73
C GLU A 73 7.51 0.11 -2.96
N ARG A 74 7.11 0.63 -4.10
CA ARG A 74 7.90 0.58 -5.32
C ARG A 74 8.97 1.67 -5.39
N GLY A 75 8.94 2.62 -4.47
CA GLY A 75 9.88 3.74 -4.45
C GLY A 75 9.65 4.73 -5.59
N GLU A 76 8.47 4.75 -6.16
CA GLU A 76 8.14 5.61 -7.29
C GLU A 76 7.50 6.94 -6.88
N SER A 77 6.93 7.02 -5.68
CA SER A 77 6.32 8.26 -5.20
C SER A 77 7.38 9.29 -4.85
N LEU A 78 7.03 10.57 -4.96
CA LEU A 78 7.93 11.65 -4.53
C LEU A 78 8.23 11.55 -3.05
N ALA A 79 7.23 11.18 -2.24
CA ALA A 79 7.42 11.01 -0.80
C ALA A 79 8.46 9.92 -0.51
N ALA A 80 8.36 8.78 -1.20
CA ALA A 80 9.32 7.70 -1.04
C ALA A 80 10.73 8.11 -1.46
N LYS A 81 10.84 8.85 -2.58
CA LYS A 81 12.13 9.36 -3.05
C LYS A 81 12.74 10.34 -2.06
N CYS A 82 11.93 11.22 -1.50
CA CYS A 82 12.38 12.16 -0.47
C CYS A 82 12.84 11.41 0.78
N TYR A 83 12.08 10.41 1.20
CA TYR A 83 12.46 9.58 2.35
C TYR A 83 13.82 8.92 2.14
N GLU A 84 14.05 8.31 0.97
CA GLU A 84 15.33 7.69 0.66
C GLU A 84 16.49 8.69 0.72
N MET A 85 16.30 9.86 0.12
CA MET A 85 17.33 10.91 0.13
C MET A 85 17.67 11.33 1.55
N ILE A 86 16.66 11.53 2.37
CA ILE A 86 16.82 11.97 3.77
C ILE A 86 17.48 10.87 4.59
N ASN A 87 17.03 9.63 4.40
CA ASN A 87 17.51 8.49 5.18
C ASN A 87 19.01 8.21 5.00
N ARG A 88 19.58 8.62 3.88
CA ARG A 88 21.02 8.47 3.60
C ARG A 88 21.86 9.53 4.28
N LYS A 89 21.28 10.58 4.78
CA LYS A 89 21.99 11.71 5.36
C LYS A 89 22.31 11.46 6.82
N SER A 90 23.31 12.18 7.33
CA SER A 90 23.61 12.17 8.75
C SER A 90 22.44 12.75 9.55
N LEU A 91 22.39 12.44 10.83
CA LEU A 91 21.34 12.96 11.70
C LEU A 91 21.30 14.49 11.69
N ASN A 92 22.46 15.13 11.67
CA ASN A 92 22.55 16.58 11.61
C ASN A 92 21.93 17.16 10.33
N HIS A 93 22.16 16.52 9.19
CA HIS A 93 21.52 16.91 7.94
C HIS A 93 20.01 16.67 7.98
N GLN A 94 19.60 15.55 8.56
CA GLN A 94 18.16 15.23 8.69
C GLN A 94 17.42 16.28 9.51
N GLU A 95 18.04 16.78 10.57
CA GLU A 95 17.45 17.84 11.39
C GLU A 95 17.29 19.13 10.61
N LYS A 96 18.28 19.51 9.79
CA LYS A 96 18.21 20.70 8.94
C LYS A 96 17.09 20.57 7.92
N ILE A 97 16.99 19.41 7.28
CA ILE A 97 15.93 19.14 6.29
C ILE A 97 14.56 19.21 6.96
N PHE A 98 14.42 18.65 8.15
CA PHE A 98 13.19 18.69 8.91
C PHE A 98 12.73 20.11 9.19
N ARG A 99 13.66 21.00 9.56
CA ARG A 99 13.35 22.43 9.80
C ARG A 99 12.83 23.10 8.54
N ILE A 100 13.46 22.83 7.39
CA ILE A 100 13.03 23.37 6.11
C ILE A 100 11.62 22.88 5.76
N LEU A 101 11.35 21.60 5.94
CA LEU A 101 10.04 21.02 5.67
C LEU A 101 8.97 21.62 6.58
N ARG A 102 9.30 21.84 7.85
CA ARG A 102 8.37 22.49 8.77
C ARG A 102 8.02 23.92 8.32
N GLU A 103 8.99 24.68 7.85
CA GLU A 103 8.74 26.03 7.33
C GLU A 103 7.83 26.00 6.11
N ILE A 104 8.02 25.03 5.22
CA ILE A 104 7.15 24.86 4.05
C ILE A 104 5.73 24.51 4.49
N ASP A 105 5.60 23.62 5.46
CA ASP A 105 4.30 23.20 5.99
C ASP A 105 3.58 24.39 6.64
N ASP A 106 4.31 25.20 7.40
CA ASP A 106 3.75 26.40 8.06
C ASP A 106 3.35 27.50 7.07
N MET A 107 3.91 27.48 5.86
CA MET A 107 3.57 28.43 4.79
C MET A 107 2.31 28.08 4.04
N THR A 108 1.84 26.86 4.17
CA THR A 108 0.63 26.39 3.48
C THR A 108 -0.62 26.85 4.23
N GLU A 109 -1.67 26.99 3.51
CA GLU A 109 -2.96 27.42 4.06
C GLU A 109 -3.75 26.29 4.65
#